data_a48de554f31d7a102ca79957b1b0d90e
#
_entry.id   a48de554f31d7a102ca79957b1b0d90e
#
_cell.length_a   1.000
_cell.length_b   1.000
_cell.length_c   1.000
_cell.angle_alpha   90.00
_cell.angle_beta   90.00
_cell.angle_gamma   90.00
#
_symmetry.space_group_name_H-M   'P 1'
#
loop_
_entity.id
_entity.type
_entity.pdbx_description
1 polymer ?
#
loop_
_entity_poly.entity_id
_entity_poly.type
_entity_poly.pdbx_seq_one_letter_code
_entity_poly.pdbx_strand_id
1 'polypeptide(L)'
;MRIEKDALGEMPLPDGAYYGIQAFRSLSNFDVTDKTFNDYPAVVRALAEIKKACALANRDIGALGADKAGAIARACDDILEGRMEGQFPVNIWRGGGTSINMNLNEVIANRANELLTGHKGYEQVHPNTHVNMCQSSNDVYPTAENIVLYRETGRALEGVAALENSFARKSKEFGGVVRLGRTCLQDGVPMT
;
A
#
# COMPACT_ATOMS: atom_id res chain seq x y z
N MET A 1 19.07 10.19 17.73
CA MET A 1 17.76 9.51 17.93
C MET A 1 16.70 10.54 18.23
N ARG A 2 15.57 10.51 17.53
CA ARG A 2 14.40 11.34 17.81
C ARG A 2 13.51 10.64 18.83
N ILE A 3 13.00 11.37 19.82
CA ILE A 3 12.05 10.85 20.81
C ILE A 3 10.65 11.24 20.36
N GLU A 4 9.76 10.28 20.21
CA GLU A 4 8.34 10.49 20.02
C GLU A 4 7.55 9.96 21.21
N LYS A 5 6.33 10.52 21.40
CA LYS A 5 5.46 10.19 22.52
C LYS A 5 4.05 9.90 22.04
N ASP A 6 3.45 8.87 22.62
CA ASP A 6 2.04 8.54 22.48
C ASP A 6 1.38 8.28 23.85
N ALA A 7 0.16 7.75 23.86
CA ALA A 7 -0.55 7.43 25.11
C ALA A 7 0.13 6.33 25.96
N LEU A 8 1.02 5.53 25.37
CA LEU A 8 1.76 4.45 26.05
C LEU A 8 3.13 4.92 26.56
N GLY A 9 3.55 6.16 26.26
CA GLY A 9 4.81 6.73 26.71
C GLY A 9 5.75 7.11 25.57
N GLU A 10 7.00 7.37 25.92
CA GLU A 10 8.04 7.83 25.00
C GLU A 10 8.83 6.66 24.40
N MET A 11 9.30 6.85 23.17
CA MET A 11 10.13 5.89 22.46
C MET A 11 11.20 6.58 21.61
N PRO A 12 12.45 6.08 21.62
CA PRO A 12 13.49 6.58 20.74
C PRO A 12 13.35 5.94 19.34
N LEU A 13 13.30 6.77 18.31
CA LEU A 13 13.27 6.36 16.91
C LEU A 13 14.58 6.74 16.20
N PRO A 14 14.99 6.01 15.15
CA PRO A 14 16.14 6.40 14.33
C PRO A 14 15.92 7.79 13.70
N ASP A 15 16.97 8.63 13.66
CA ASP A 15 16.87 9.97 13.07
C ASP A 15 16.48 9.95 11.58
N GLY A 16 16.91 8.91 10.85
CA GLY A 16 16.58 8.71 9.44
C GLY A 16 15.12 8.27 9.20
N ALA A 17 14.42 7.77 10.22
CA ALA A 17 13.04 7.29 10.05
C ALA A 17 12.06 8.44 9.79
N TYR A 18 11.18 8.23 8.80
CA TYR A 18 9.96 9.04 8.61
C TYR A 18 8.72 8.35 9.19
N TYR A 19 8.76 7.02 9.37
CA TYR A 19 7.73 6.37 10.19
C TYR A 19 7.82 6.83 11.63
N GLY A 20 6.73 6.77 12.37
CA GLY A 20 6.62 7.27 13.73
C GLY A 20 6.47 6.16 14.76
N ILE A 21 6.07 6.58 15.96
CA ILE A 21 5.97 5.72 17.15
C ILE A 21 4.96 4.58 16.98
N GLN A 22 3.84 4.80 16.26
CA GLN A 22 2.81 3.77 16.05
C GLN A 22 3.35 2.64 15.16
N ALA A 23 3.99 2.99 14.04
CA ALA A 23 4.65 2.02 13.19
C ALA A 23 5.78 1.29 13.93
N PHE A 24 6.59 2.02 14.68
CA PHE A 24 7.70 1.44 15.44
C PHE A 24 7.22 0.44 16.51
N ARG A 25 6.17 0.76 17.26
CA ARG A 25 5.53 -0.20 18.20
C ARG A 25 5.00 -1.42 17.48
N SER A 26 4.42 -1.21 16.30
CA SER A 26 3.90 -2.30 15.49
C SER A 26 4.96 -3.34 15.10
N LEU A 27 6.23 -2.96 14.95
CA LEU A 27 7.32 -3.89 14.62
C LEU A 27 7.56 -4.95 15.71
N SER A 28 7.35 -4.58 16.98
CA SER A 28 7.56 -5.49 18.11
C SER A 28 6.32 -6.35 18.45
N ASN A 29 5.13 -5.96 17.99
CA ASN A 29 3.90 -6.63 18.40
C ASN A 29 3.65 -7.97 17.72
N PHE A 30 4.03 -8.10 16.46
CA PHE A 30 3.75 -9.30 15.68
C PHE A 30 4.89 -9.56 14.69
N ASP A 31 5.57 -10.61 14.86
CA ASP A 31 6.55 -11.17 13.94
C ASP A 31 5.92 -12.37 13.22
N VAL A 32 4.98 -12.08 12.29
CA VAL A 32 4.16 -13.12 11.64
C VAL A 32 4.81 -13.61 10.34
N THR A 33 5.48 -12.74 9.62
CA THR A 33 6.14 -13.01 8.34
C THR A 33 7.30 -12.05 8.14
N ASP A 34 8.24 -12.43 7.29
CA ASP A 34 9.35 -11.57 6.82
C ASP A 34 8.91 -10.48 5.83
N LYS A 35 7.63 -10.49 5.39
CA LYS A 35 7.09 -9.53 4.45
C LYS A 35 6.58 -8.28 5.13
N THR A 36 7.08 -7.15 4.67
CA THR A 36 6.71 -5.82 5.15
C THR A 36 5.94 -5.05 4.09
N PHE A 37 5.42 -3.90 4.46
CA PHE A 37 4.77 -3.01 3.52
C PHE A 37 5.73 -2.46 2.45
N ASN A 38 7.04 -2.41 2.71
CA ASN A 38 8.06 -2.11 1.68
C ASN A 38 8.05 -3.11 0.51
N ASP A 39 7.68 -4.36 0.73
CA ASP A 39 7.64 -5.40 -0.30
C ASP A 39 6.46 -5.24 -1.29
N TYR A 40 5.52 -4.32 -0.98
CA TYR A 40 4.31 -4.09 -1.76
C TYR A 40 4.18 -2.64 -2.23
N PRO A 41 5.10 -2.14 -3.06
CA PRO A 41 5.15 -0.74 -3.48
C PRO A 41 3.88 -0.28 -4.21
N ALA A 42 3.16 -1.19 -4.88
CA ALA A 42 1.90 -0.86 -5.54
C ALA A 42 0.83 -0.41 -4.52
N VAL A 43 0.77 -1.06 -3.34
CA VAL A 43 -0.17 -0.69 -2.27
C VAL A 43 0.24 0.63 -1.62
N VAL A 44 1.54 0.83 -1.36
CA VAL A 44 2.09 2.11 -0.86
C VAL A 44 1.68 3.27 -1.79
N ARG A 45 1.88 3.10 -3.09
CA ARG A 45 1.52 4.10 -4.11
C ARG A 45 0.02 4.39 -4.12
N ALA A 46 -0.82 3.35 -4.15
CA ALA A 46 -2.28 3.52 -4.16
C ALA A 46 -2.77 4.26 -2.91
N LEU A 47 -2.26 3.92 -1.73
CA LEU A 47 -2.58 4.64 -0.49
C LEU A 47 -2.09 6.09 -0.52
N ALA A 48 -0.89 6.38 -1.04
CA ALA A 48 -0.39 7.74 -1.17
C ALA A 48 -1.27 8.59 -2.11
N GLU A 49 -1.74 8.01 -3.22
CA GLU A 49 -2.70 8.66 -4.14
C GLU A 49 -4.02 9.00 -3.42
N ILE A 50 -4.57 8.06 -2.64
CA ILE A 50 -5.78 8.28 -1.84
C ILE A 50 -5.56 9.40 -0.82
N LYS A 51 -4.46 9.37 -0.06
CA LYS A 51 -4.14 10.40 0.94
C LYS A 51 -3.99 11.78 0.31
N LYS A 52 -3.35 11.86 -0.85
CA LYS A 52 -3.24 13.11 -1.61
C LYS A 52 -4.62 13.63 -2.03
N ALA A 53 -5.47 12.77 -2.59
CA ALA A 53 -6.83 13.12 -2.99
C ALA A 53 -7.66 13.61 -1.80
N CYS A 54 -7.61 12.91 -0.67
CA CYS A 54 -8.32 13.30 0.56
C CYS A 54 -7.84 14.65 1.11
N ALA A 55 -6.53 14.91 1.12
CA ALA A 55 -5.99 16.18 1.59
C ALA A 55 -6.44 17.35 0.70
N LEU A 56 -6.45 17.17 -0.62
CA LEU A 56 -6.93 18.18 -1.56
C LEU A 56 -8.43 18.39 -1.44
N ALA A 57 -9.24 17.34 -1.32
CA ALA A 57 -10.68 17.45 -1.11
C ALA A 57 -11.01 18.17 0.22
N ASN A 58 -10.33 17.84 1.31
CA ASN A 58 -10.51 18.51 2.60
C ASN A 58 -10.11 19.99 2.56
N ARG A 59 -9.11 20.36 1.75
CA ARG A 59 -8.78 21.77 1.47
C ARG A 59 -9.92 22.45 0.71
N ASP A 60 -10.44 21.83 -0.33
CA ASP A 60 -11.43 22.45 -1.21
C ASP A 60 -12.77 22.71 -0.52
N ILE A 61 -13.11 21.89 0.49
CA ILE A 61 -14.28 22.12 1.36
C ILE A 61 -13.97 23.01 2.58
N GLY A 62 -12.73 23.50 2.71
CA GLY A 62 -12.33 24.38 3.83
C GLY A 62 -12.07 23.66 5.17
N ALA A 63 -12.06 22.32 5.20
CA ALA A 63 -11.81 21.55 6.43
C ALA A 63 -10.31 21.51 6.80
N LEU A 64 -9.41 21.60 5.82
CA LEU A 64 -7.96 21.58 5.99
C LEU A 64 -7.33 22.83 5.40
N GLY A 65 -6.47 23.50 6.17
CA GLY A 65 -5.76 24.71 5.70
C GLY A 65 -4.87 24.42 4.48
N ALA A 66 -4.80 25.38 3.56
CA ALA A 66 -4.13 25.23 2.26
C ALA A 66 -2.64 24.84 2.40
N ASP A 67 -1.93 25.42 3.37
CA ASP A 67 -0.51 25.15 3.60
C ASP A 67 -0.27 23.71 4.02
N LYS A 68 -1.10 23.20 4.96
CA LYS A 68 -1.04 21.80 5.42
C LYS A 68 -1.41 20.83 4.31
N ALA A 69 -2.48 21.12 3.57
CA ALA A 69 -2.90 20.28 2.44
C ALA A 69 -1.83 20.23 1.35
N GLY A 70 -1.21 21.36 1.04
CA GLY A 70 -0.10 21.46 0.10
C GLY A 70 1.13 20.68 0.55
N ALA A 71 1.47 20.72 1.83
CA ALA A 71 2.59 19.95 2.38
C ALA A 71 2.32 18.44 2.37
N ILE A 72 1.08 18.03 2.74
CA ILE A 72 0.65 16.63 2.67
C ILE A 72 0.71 16.13 1.21
N ALA A 73 0.19 16.92 0.26
CA ALA A 73 0.20 16.54 -1.15
C ALA A 73 1.64 16.35 -1.69
N ARG A 74 2.57 17.26 -1.34
CA ARG A 74 3.99 17.12 -1.72
C ARG A 74 4.66 15.92 -1.05
N ALA A 75 4.35 15.64 0.21
CA ALA A 75 4.84 14.43 0.89
C ALA A 75 4.36 13.15 0.20
N CYS A 76 3.10 13.13 -0.26
CA CYS A 76 2.59 12.03 -1.07
C CYS A 76 3.31 11.93 -2.42
N ASP A 77 3.63 13.04 -3.08
CA ASP A 77 4.41 13.04 -4.32
C ASP A 77 5.82 12.47 -4.11
N ASP A 78 6.49 12.80 -3.00
CA ASP A 78 7.77 12.22 -2.64
C ASP A 78 7.70 10.68 -2.47
N ILE A 79 6.58 10.14 -1.95
CA ILE A 79 6.34 8.70 -1.87
C ILE A 79 6.13 8.12 -3.28
N LEU A 80 5.31 8.76 -4.10
CA LEU A 80 5.02 8.32 -5.48
C LEU A 80 6.26 8.32 -6.37
N GLU A 81 7.22 9.20 -6.10
CA GLU A 81 8.49 9.29 -6.80
C GLU A 81 9.59 8.38 -6.22
N GLY A 82 9.27 7.57 -5.18
CA GLY A 82 10.21 6.61 -4.58
C GLY A 82 11.18 7.21 -3.56
N ARG A 83 11.07 8.49 -3.20
CA ARG A 83 12.00 9.13 -2.26
C ARG A 83 11.85 8.64 -0.81
N MET A 84 10.81 7.89 -0.51
CA MET A 84 10.50 7.34 0.81
C MET A 84 10.65 5.82 0.88
N GLU A 85 11.49 5.23 0.03
CA GLU A 85 11.79 3.79 0.09
C GLU A 85 12.36 3.40 1.46
N GLY A 86 12.00 2.21 1.95
CA GLY A 86 12.42 1.70 3.25
C GLY A 86 11.67 2.30 4.46
N GLN A 87 10.75 3.26 4.27
CA GLN A 87 10.02 3.89 5.35
C GLN A 87 8.72 3.16 5.74
N PHE A 88 8.46 1.98 5.19
CA PHE A 88 7.23 1.21 5.39
C PHE A 88 7.53 -0.18 5.99
N PRO A 89 8.14 -0.26 7.19
CA PRO A 89 8.62 -1.52 7.75
C PRO A 89 7.53 -2.36 8.42
N VAL A 90 6.29 -1.88 8.49
CA VAL A 90 5.18 -2.59 9.14
C VAL A 90 4.86 -3.87 8.36
N ASN A 91 4.64 -4.96 9.07
CA ASN A 91 4.29 -6.25 8.48
C ASN A 91 2.95 -6.19 7.74
N ILE A 92 2.89 -6.72 6.52
CA ILE A 92 1.71 -6.64 5.66
C ILE A 92 0.48 -7.37 6.23
N TRP A 93 0.68 -8.40 7.05
CA TRP A 93 -0.38 -9.24 7.60
C TRP A 93 -0.91 -8.74 8.96
N ARG A 94 -0.65 -7.49 9.33
CA ARG A 94 -1.03 -6.94 10.63
C ARG A 94 -2.31 -6.13 10.59
N GLY A 95 -3.22 -6.48 11.50
CA GLY A 95 -4.24 -5.59 12.02
C GLY A 95 -5.22 -5.01 11.01
N GLY A 96 -5.67 -5.78 10.00
CA GLY A 96 -6.74 -5.34 9.11
C GLY A 96 -6.50 -3.99 8.40
N GLY A 97 -5.23 -3.66 8.15
CA GLY A 97 -4.84 -2.41 7.46
C GLY A 97 -4.59 -1.22 8.39
N THR A 98 -4.96 -1.26 9.66
CA THR A 98 -4.80 -0.11 10.57
C THR A 98 -3.32 0.27 10.76
N SER A 99 -2.45 -0.70 11.05
CA SER A 99 -1.02 -0.43 11.23
C SER A 99 -0.36 0.07 9.94
N ILE A 100 -0.77 -0.44 8.79
CA ILE A 100 -0.30 0.00 7.47
C ILE A 100 -0.74 1.43 7.19
N ASN A 101 -2.02 1.73 7.41
CA ASN A 101 -2.57 3.08 7.25
C ASN A 101 -1.84 4.08 8.17
N MET A 102 -1.57 3.71 9.43
CA MET A 102 -0.84 4.56 10.36
C MET A 102 0.62 4.76 9.97
N ASN A 103 1.31 3.72 9.50
CA ASN A 103 2.67 3.85 9.00
C ASN A 103 2.75 4.91 7.88
N LEU A 104 1.82 4.83 6.91
CA LEU A 104 1.77 5.82 5.84
C LEU A 104 1.44 7.23 6.36
N ASN A 105 0.45 7.34 7.27
CA ASN A 105 0.08 8.63 7.87
C ASN A 105 1.26 9.29 8.58
N GLU A 106 2.06 8.52 9.33
CA GLU A 106 3.24 9.02 10.04
C GLU A 106 4.35 9.45 9.09
N VAL A 107 4.63 8.68 8.04
CA VAL A 107 5.61 9.05 7.00
C VAL A 107 5.20 10.36 6.32
N ILE A 108 3.94 10.48 5.91
CA ILE A 108 3.41 11.70 5.29
C ILE A 108 3.48 12.88 6.28
N ALA A 109 3.07 12.69 7.54
CA ALA A 109 3.08 13.76 8.53
C ALA A 109 4.50 14.24 8.82
N ASN A 110 5.46 13.35 9.05
CA ASN A 110 6.86 13.70 9.28
C ASN A 110 7.47 14.44 8.08
N ARG A 111 7.20 13.97 6.85
CA ARG A 111 7.68 14.63 5.64
C ARG A 111 7.03 15.99 5.44
N ALA A 112 5.72 16.13 5.68
CA ALA A 112 5.01 17.40 5.57
C ALA A 112 5.50 18.42 6.61
N ASN A 113 5.77 17.99 7.85
CA ASN A 113 6.37 18.87 8.86
C ASN A 113 7.77 19.34 8.44
N GLU A 114 8.61 18.43 7.96
CA GLU A 114 9.94 18.79 7.46
C GLU A 114 9.88 19.81 6.31
N LEU A 115 8.92 19.69 5.40
CA LEU A 115 8.69 20.65 4.32
C LEU A 115 8.23 22.03 4.82
N LEU A 116 7.52 22.09 5.96
CA LEU A 116 7.00 23.32 6.52
C LEU A 116 7.95 23.99 7.51
N THR A 117 8.72 23.20 8.27
CA THR A 117 9.47 23.68 9.44
C THR A 117 10.97 23.40 9.37
N GLY A 118 11.40 22.55 8.44
CA GLY A 118 12.79 22.09 8.34
C GLY A 118 13.13 20.90 9.24
N HIS A 119 12.18 20.37 10.05
CA HIS A 119 12.39 19.23 10.92
C HIS A 119 11.17 18.30 10.96
N LYS A 120 11.40 17.02 11.28
CA LYS A 120 10.36 16.02 11.48
C LYS A 120 9.64 16.26 12.80
N GLY A 121 8.39 15.84 12.89
CA GLY A 121 7.53 15.99 14.07
C GLY A 121 6.06 16.03 13.68
N TYR A 122 5.21 16.46 14.61
CA TYR A 122 3.75 16.50 14.41
C TYR A 122 3.13 17.86 14.79
N GLU A 123 3.94 18.91 14.92
CA GLU A 123 3.52 20.23 15.41
C GLU A 123 2.59 20.92 14.42
N GLN A 124 2.88 20.83 13.12
CA GLN A 124 2.07 21.44 12.06
C GLN A 124 1.09 20.45 11.44
N VAL A 125 1.58 19.25 11.11
CA VAL A 125 0.79 18.18 10.47
C VAL A 125 0.82 16.95 11.36
N HIS A 126 -0.35 16.58 11.90
CA HIS A 126 -0.51 15.41 12.74
C HIS A 126 -1.06 14.24 11.91
N PRO A 127 -0.56 12.99 12.09
CA PRO A 127 -0.95 11.83 11.26
C PRO A 127 -2.45 11.51 11.32
N ASN A 128 -3.07 11.57 12.50
CA ASN A 128 -4.50 11.31 12.64
C ASN A 128 -5.37 12.53 12.33
N THR A 129 -5.02 13.70 12.88
CA THR A 129 -5.87 14.89 12.81
C THR A 129 -5.91 15.49 11.40
N HIS A 130 -4.78 15.46 10.68
CA HIS A 130 -4.66 16.12 9.37
C HIS A 130 -4.53 15.12 8.23
N VAL A 131 -3.57 14.17 8.27
CA VAL A 131 -3.35 13.22 7.17
C VAL A 131 -4.53 12.24 7.04
N ASN A 132 -5.10 11.78 8.16
CA ASN A 132 -6.22 10.86 8.19
C ASN A 132 -7.59 11.56 8.34
N MET A 133 -7.66 12.88 8.16
CA MET A 133 -8.89 13.66 8.30
C MET A 133 -10.03 13.10 7.44
N CYS A 134 -11.20 12.89 8.04
CA CYS A 134 -12.40 12.34 7.40
C CYS A 134 -12.22 10.95 6.75
N GLN A 135 -11.28 10.15 7.25
CA GLN A 135 -10.98 8.83 6.70
C GLN A 135 -11.07 7.73 7.77
N SER A 136 -11.49 6.55 7.34
CA SER A 136 -11.38 5.30 8.10
C SER A 136 -10.37 4.37 7.45
N SER A 137 -9.57 3.65 8.23
CA SER A 137 -8.70 2.56 7.72
C SER A 137 -9.52 1.49 7.00
N ASN A 138 -10.76 1.25 7.44
CA ASN A 138 -11.67 0.27 6.83
C ASN A 138 -12.22 0.71 5.47
N ASP A 139 -11.94 1.93 5.05
CA ASP A 139 -12.30 2.46 3.73
C ASP A 139 -11.05 2.66 2.86
N VAL A 140 -10.06 3.40 3.34
CA VAL A 140 -8.88 3.74 2.54
C VAL A 140 -8.02 2.52 2.19
N TYR A 141 -7.89 1.55 3.10
CA TYR A 141 -7.07 0.38 2.83
C TYR A 141 -7.71 -0.57 1.80
N PRO A 142 -8.99 -0.97 1.91
CA PRO A 142 -9.67 -1.75 0.87
C PRO A 142 -9.76 -1.00 -0.48
N THR A 143 -9.90 0.32 -0.45
CA THR A 143 -9.87 1.12 -1.68
C THR A 143 -8.51 1.02 -2.37
N ALA A 144 -7.41 1.08 -1.63
CA ALA A 144 -6.07 0.89 -2.18
C ALA A 144 -5.89 -0.52 -2.75
N GLU A 145 -6.36 -1.56 -2.04
CA GLU A 145 -6.34 -2.93 -2.55
C GLU A 145 -7.10 -3.05 -3.88
N ASN A 146 -8.30 -2.48 -3.98
CA ASN A 146 -9.09 -2.50 -5.20
C ASN A 146 -8.39 -1.76 -6.36
N ILE A 147 -7.74 -0.62 -6.11
CA ILE A 147 -6.95 0.10 -7.11
C ILE A 147 -5.80 -0.78 -7.62
N VAL A 148 -5.09 -1.44 -6.72
CA VAL A 148 -3.98 -2.34 -7.09
C VAL A 148 -4.50 -3.54 -7.87
N LEU A 149 -5.54 -4.21 -7.39
CA LEU A 149 -6.16 -5.35 -8.07
C LEU A 149 -6.61 -4.97 -9.48
N TYR A 150 -7.26 -3.83 -9.64
CA TYR A 150 -7.69 -3.34 -10.96
C TYR A 150 -6.50 -3.16 -11.91
N ARG A 151 -5.41 -2.54 -11.44
CA ARG A 151 -4.21 -2.30 -12.25
C ARG A 151 -3.49 -3.60 -12.62
N GLU A 152 -3.31 -4.50 -11.66
CA GLU A 152 -2.60 -5.77 -11.88
C GLU A 152 -3.42 -6.79 -12.68
N THR A 153 -4.76 -6.76 -12.56
CA THR A 153 -5.64 -7.60 -13.39
C THR A 153 -5.47 -7.31 -14.87
N GLY A 154 -5.30 -6.05 -15.25
CA GLY A 154 -5.02 -5.69 -16.66
C GLY A 154 -3.80 -6.42 -17.21
N ARG A 155 -2.71 -6.46 -16.45
CA ARG A 155 -1.47 -7.18 -16.81
C ARG A 155 -1.66 -8.71 -16.85
N ALA A 156 -2.43 -9.25 -15.89
CA ALA A 156 -2.73 -10.67 -15.85
C ALA A 156 -3.57 -11.11 -17.07
N LEU A 157 -4.52 -10.30 -17.51
CA LEU A 157 -5.37 -10.59 -18.68
C LEU A 157 -4.56 -10.71 -19.99
N GLU A 158 -3.49 -9.97 -20.16
CA GLU A 158 -2.59 -10.13 -21.30
C GLU A 158 -1.96 -11.53 -21.33
N GLY A 159 -1.51 -12.03 -20.17
CA GLY A 159 -0.97 -13.38 -20.03
C GLY A 159 -2.02 -14.46 -20.27
N VAL A 160 -3.24 -14.27 -19.77
CA VAL A 160 -4.38 -15.19 -20.00
C VAL A 160 -4.74 -15.26 -21.49
N ALA A 161 -4.81 -14.12 -22.18
CA ALA A 161 -5.07 -14.08 -23.61
C ALA A 161 -3.99 -14.81 -24.44
N ALA A 162 -2.72 -14.64 -24.06
CA ALA A 162 -1.62 -15.37 -24.71
C ALA A 162 -1.71 -16.87 -24.49
N LEU A 163 -2.12 -17.29 -23.28
CA LEU A 163 -2.37 -18.71 -22.95
C LEU A 163 -3.54 -19.28 -23.75
N GLU A 164 -4.67 -18.58 -23.81
CA GLU A 164 -5.85 -18.93 -24.60
C GLU A 164 -5.48 -19.17 -26.08
N ASN A 165 -4.76 -18.22 -26.69
CA ASN A 165 -4.28 -18.34 -28.06
C ASN A 165 -3.38 -19.57 -28.27
N SER A 166 -2.56 -19.89 -27.27
CA SER A 166 -1.67 -21.05 -27.33
C SER A 166 -2.46 -22.36 -27.26
N PHE A 167 -3.46 -22.44 -26.39
CA PHE A 167 -4.37 -23.59 -26.33
C PHE A 167 -5.19 -23.74 -27.61
N ALA A 168 -5.75 -22.67 -28.16
CA ALA A 168 -6.50 -22.69 -29.39
C ALA A 168 -5.65 -23.21 -30.57
N ARG A 169 -4.39 -22.76 -30.66
CA ARG A 169 -3.45 -23.24 -31.69
C ARG A 169 -3.17 -24.72 -31.52
N LYS A 170 -2.90 -25.19 -30.28
CA LYS A 170 -2.60 -26.61 -30.01
C LYS A 170 -3.83 -27.50 -30.16
N SER A 171 -5.01 -27.03 -29.79
CA SER A 171 -6.26 -27.72 -30.06
C SER A 171 -6.45 -27.98 -31.56
N LYS A 172 -6.21 -26.95 -32.40
CA LYS A 172 -6.28 -27.11 -33.85
C LYS A 172 -5.21 -28.04 -34.41
N GLU A 173 -3.98 -27.94 -33.89
CA GLU A 173 -2.85 -28.78 -34.30
C GLU A 173 -3.10 -30.29 -34.02
N PHE A 174 -3.67 -30.60 -32.87
CA PHE A 174 -3.90 -31.97 -32.40
C PHE A 174 -5.34 -32.45 -32.52
N GLY A 175 -6.22 -31.65 -33.13
CA GLY A 175 -7.67 -31.98 -33.24
C GLY A 175 -7.98 -33.28 -33.96
N GLY A 176 -7.06 -33.79 -34.83
CA GLY A 176 -7.17 -35.09 -35.52
C GLY A 176 -6.44 -36.25 -34.83
N VAL A 177 -5.76 -35.99 -33.70
CA VAL A 177 -4.98 -36.99 -33.00
C VAL A 177 -5.83 -37.68 -31.93
N VAL A 178 -6.21 -38.94 -32.20
CA VAL A 178 -6.96 -39.74 -31.23
C VAL A 178 -6.06 -40.19 -30.08
N ARG A 179 -6.53 -39.98 -28.85
CA ARG A 179 -5.88 -40.43 -27.61
C ARG A 179 -6.91 -41.01 -26.64
N LEU A 180 -6.44 -41.74 -25.66
CA LEU A 180 -7.27 -42.12 -24.51
C LEU A 180 -7.26 -40.97 -23.49
N GLY A 181 -8.43 -40.46 -23.14
CA GLY A 181 -8.61 -39.61 -21.96
C GLY A 181 -8.32 -40.42 -20.71
N ARG A 182 -7.89 -39.74 -19.63
CA ARG A 182 -7.55 -40.39 -18.36
C ARG A 182 -8.22 -39.67 -17.18
N THR A 183 -8.67 -40.46 -16.22
CA THR A 183 -9.12 -39.98 -14.92
C THR A 183 -8.57 -40.93 -13.84
N CYS A 184 -8.16 -40.40 -12.69
CA CYS A 184 -7.56 -41.16 -11.61
C CYS A 184 -6.40 -42.09 -12.07
N LEU A 185 -5.58 -41.60 -13.00
CA LEU A 185 -4.46 -42.35 -13.63
C LEU A 185 -4.90 -43.63 -14.41
N GLN A 186 -6.19 -43.79 -14.67
CA GLN A 186 -6.76 -44.91 -15.44
C GLN A 186 -7.21 -44.43 -16.82
N ASP A 187 -7.23 -45.38 -17.77
CA ASP A 187 -7.75 -45.11 -19.10
C ASP A 187 -9.27 -44.86 -19.03
N GLY A 188 -9.71 -43.81 -19.68
CA GLY A 188 -11.12 -43.44 -19.83
C GLY A 188 -11.61 -43.70 -21.24
N VAL A 189 -12.10 -42.66 -21.91
CA VAL A 189 -12.68 -42.75 -23.25
C VAL A 189 -11.72 -42.26 -24.34
N PRO A 190 -11.79 -42.81 -25.59
CA PRO A 190 -11.12 -42.18 -26.72
C PRO A 190 -11.61 -40.77 -26.97
N MET A 191 -10.69 -39.85 -27.22
CA MET A 191 -10.98 -38.45 -27.49
C MET A 191 -9.91 -37.83 -28.39
N THR A 192 -10.18 -36.69 -28.96
CA THR A 192 -9.23 -35.86 -29.72
C THR A 192 -8.80 -34.65 -28.94
#